data_55e695da81a980d5e8788479b2b325ac
#
_entry.id   55e695da81a980d5e8788479b2b325ac
#
_cell.length_a   1.000
_cell.length_b   1.000
_cell.length_c   1.000
_cell.angle_alpha   90.00
_cell.angle_beta   90.00
_cell.angle_gamma   90.00
#
_symmetry.space_group_name_H-M   'P 1'
#
loop_
_entity.id
_entity.type
_entity.pdbx_description
1 polymer ?
#
loop_
_entity_poly.entity_id
_entity_poly.type
_entity_poly.pdbx_seq_one_letter_code
_entity_poly.pdbx_strand_id
1 'polypeptide(L)'
;MENTSTDRIKDLRVAQKKFFKSGATLDVKFRKDMLKKLLEAMNRWEKRLSDALWEDLHKSYEEAYLTELSIVTGEIRSHIRHISKWAAKERRHTPLKLFPSRSHVVKEPLGNSLIIAPWNYPVQLLLNPLVGAISSGCTAVLKPSPYVPNVSKAIEDMISETFDER
;
A
#
# COMPACT_ATOMS: atom_id res chain seq x y z
N MET A 1 16.70 -8.57 13.88
CA MET A 1 15.53 -7.66 14.03
C MET A 1 14.75 -8.10 15.27
N GLU A 2 14.49 -7.20 16.20
CA GLU A 2 13.66 -7.51 17.38
C GLU A 2 12.19 -7.62 16.98
N ASN A 3 11.46 -8.52 17.64
CA ASN A 3 10.03 -8.66 17.42
C ASN A 3 9.27 -7.46 18.02
N THR A 4 8.37 -6.88 17.27
CA THR A 4 7.47 -5.84 17.79
C THR A 4 6.62 -6.39 18.93
N SER A 5 6.55 -5.68 20.05
CA SER A 5 5.77 -6.11 21.21
C SER A 5 4.28 -6.21 20.90
N THR A 6 3.60 -7.14 21.56
CA THR A 6 2.15 -7.33 21.38
C THR A 6 1.35 -6.05 21.69
N ASP A 7 1.80 -5.26 22.66
CA ASP A 7 1.10 -4.03 23.04
C ASP A 7 1.28 -2.95 21.98
N ARG A 8 2.50 -2.82 21.41
CA ARG A 8 2.72 -1.93 20.25
C ARG A 8 1.84 -2.30 19.05
N ILE A 9 1.68 -3.60 18.75
CA ILE A 9 0.80 -4.07 17.67
C ILE A 9 -0.67 -3.67 17.94
N LYS A 10 -1.13 -3.80 19.21
CA LYS A 10 -2.48 -3.37 19.59
C LYS A 10 -2.67 -1.86 19.41
N ASP A 11 -1.69 -1.07 19.84
CA ASP A 11 -1.75 0.40 19.73
C ASP A 11 -1.81 0.86 18.27
N LEU A 12 -0.95 0.31 17.41
CA LEU A 12 -0.99 0.56 15.96
C LEU A 12 -2.35 0.22 15.36
N ARG A 13 -2.90 -0.95 15.70
CA ARG A 13 -4.23 -1.35 15.24
C ARG A 13 -5.33 -0.38 15.68
N VAL A 14 -5.28 0.08 16.92
CA VAL A 14 -6.26 1.03 17.48
C VAL A 14 -6.14 2.37 16.75
N ALA A 15 -4.93 2.90 16.58
CA ALA A 15 -4.68 4.16 15.90
C ALA A 15 -5.17 4.11 14.44
N GLN A 16 -4.80 3.07 13.68
CA GLN A 16 -5.24 2.91 12.30
C GLN A 16 -6.75 2.71 12.17
N LYS A 17 -7.38 1.96 13.09
CA LYS A 17 -8.84 1.80 13.11
C LYS A 17 -9.54 3.13 13.37
N LYS A 18 -9.00 3.97 14.26
CA LYS A 18 -9.52 5.32 14.53
C LYS A 18 -9.40 6.20 13.28
N PHE A 19 -8.23 6.18 12.63
CA PHE A 19 -8.01 6.94 11.40
C PHE A 19 -8.93 6.47 10.26
N PHE A 20 -9.04 5.16 10.04
CA PHE A 20 -9.98 4.61 9.05
C PHE A 20 -11.43 5.06 9.32
N LYS A 21 -11.88 4.99 10.57
CA LYS A 21 -13.24 5.41 10.98
C LYS A 21 -13.50 6.91 10.82
N SER A 22 -12.46 7.74 10.72
CA SER A 22 -12.63 9.17 10.43
C SER A 22 -13.15 9.45 9.02
N GLY A 23 -13.10 8.45 8.12
CA GLY A 23 -13.49 8.58 6.72
C GLY A 23 -12.46 9.28 5.83
N ALA A 24 -11.30 9.69 6.37
CA ALA A 24 -10.26 10.39 5.60
C ALA A 24 -9.80 9.59 4.36
N THR A 25 -9.76 8.26 4.47
CA THR A 25 -9.35 7.37 3.38
C THR A 25 -10.44 7.16 2.31
N LEU A 26 -11.66 7.66 2.50
CA LEU A 26 -12.73 7.55 1.50
C LEU A 26 -12.53 8.50 0.32
N ASP A 27 -11.87 9.64 0.53
CA ASP A 27 -11.58 10.59 -0.53
C ASP A 27 -10.58 10.03 -1.54
N VAL A 28 -11.00 9.98 -2.80
CA VAL A 28 -10.14 9.50 -3.91
C VAL A 28 -8.93 10.40 -4.14
N LYS A 29 -9.07 11.71 -3.89
CA LYS A 29 -7.95 12.65 -4.00
C LYS A 29 -6.89 12.32 -2.95
N PHE A 30 -7.29 12.11 -1.70
CA PHE A 30 -6.40 11.69 -0.62
C PHE A 30 -5.63 10.41 -1.01
N ARG A 31 -6.32 9.36 -1.49
CA ARG A 31 -5.68 8.10 -1.92
C ARG A 31 -4.66 8.33 -3.04
N LYS A 32 -5.00 9.16 -4.04
CA LYS A 32 -4.07 9.54 -5.12
C LYS A 32 -2.82 10.25 -4.58
N ASP A 33 -3.00 11.16 -3.64
CA ASP A 33 -1.88 11.92 -3.06
C ASP A 33 -0.96 10.99 -2.24
N MET A 34 -1.51 9.98 -1.54
CA MET A 34 -0.72 8.94 -0.86
C MET A 34 0.04 8.07 -1.86
N LEU A 35 -0.59 7.66 -2.97
CA LEU A 35 0.09 6.91 -4.03
C LEU A 35 1.23 7.71 -4.68
N LYS A 36 1.06 9.03 -4.88
CA LYS A 36 2.13 9.90 -5.39
C LYS A 36 3.29 9.99 -4.42
N LYS A 37 3.02 10.17 -3.11
CA LYS A 37 4.05 10.15 -2.07
C LYS A 37 4.84 8.84 -2.09
N LEU A 38 4.14 7.70 -2.22
CA LEU A 38 4.81 6.40 -2.32
C LEU A 38 5.69 6.31 -3.59
N LEU A 39 5.22 6.82 -4.74
CA LEU A 39 6.02 6.84 -5.96
C LEU A 39 7.28 7.70 -5.83
N GLU A 40 7.16 8.87 -5.22
CA GLU A 40 8.29 9.76 -4.93
C GLU A 40 9.29 9.11 -3.96
N ALA A 41 8.81 8.42 -2.93
CA ALA A 41 9.63 7.66 -2.01
C ALA A 41 10.37 6.54 -2.72
N MET A 42 9.69 5.74 -3.54
CA MET A 42 10.31 4.67 -4.34
C MET A 42 11.45 5.20 -5.21
N ASN A 43 11.25 6.34 -5.87
CA ASN A 43 12.29 6.95 -6.71
C ASN A 43 13.49 7.46 -5.88
N ARG A 44 13.26 8.07 -4.71
CA ARG A 44 14.34 8.54 -3.82
C ARG A 44 15.13 7.39 -3.21
N TRP A 45 14.45 6.31 -2.86
CA TRP A 45 15.01 5.17 -2.16
C TRP A 45 15.50 4.04 -3.08
N GLU A 46 15.38 4.21 -4.41
CA GLU A 46 15.72 3.19 -5.41
C GLU A 46 17.11 2.59 -5.18
N LYS A 47 18.12 3.47 -5.06
CA LYS A 47 19.50 3.01 -4.84
C LYS A 47 19.63 2.26 -3.50
N ARG A 48 19.08 2.80 -2.40
CA ARG A 48 19.19 2.17 -1.07
C ARG A 48 18.47 0.82 -1.01
N LEU A 49 17.30 0.71 -1.67
CA LEU A 49 16.57 -0.55 -1.77
C LEU A 49 17.35 -1.58 -2.60
N SER A 50 17.96 -1.15 -3.71
CA SER A 50 18.79 -2.01 -4.54
C SER A 50 20.05 -2.48 -3.81
N ASP A 51 20.74 -1.57 -3.10
CA ASP A 51 21.91 -1.92 -2.27
C ASP A 51 21.52 -2.96 -1.19
N ALA A 52 20.37 -2.77 -0.52
CA ALA A 52 19.87 -3.72 0.48
C ALA A 52 19.51 -5.09 -0.11
N LEU A 53 18.96 -5.11 -1.33
CA LEU A 53 18.69 -6.36 -2.07
C LEU A 53 19.99 -7.10 -2.45
N TRP A 54 21.04 -6.37 -2.74
CA TRP A 54 22.37 -6.96 -2.95
C TRP A 54 22.93 -7.51 -1.62
N GLU A 55 22.84 -6.74 -0.53
CA GLU A 55 23.34 -7.17 0.79
C GLU A 55 22.67 -8.46 1.29
N ASP A 56 21.34 -8.59 1.11
CA ASP A 56 20.58 -9.74 1.63
C ASP A 56 20.49 -10.93 0.65
N LEU A 57 20.39 -10.67 -0.65
CA LEU A 57 20.02 -11.67 -1.66
C LEU A 57 21.00 -11.73 -2.84
N HIS A 58 22.02 -10.89 -2.88
CA HIS A 58 22.99 -10.76 -3.99
C HIS A 58 22.32 -10.49 -5.35
N LYS A 59 21.15 -9.84 -5.36
CA LYS A 59 20.51 -9.40 -6.59
C LYS A 59 21.26 -8.20 -7.18
N SER A 60 21.68 -8.30 -8.47
CA SER A 60 22.26 -7.15 -9.15
C SER A 60 21.27 -5.99 -9.24
N TYR A 61 21.77 -4.78 -9.53
CA TYR A 61 20.89 -3.62 -9.72
C TYR A 61 19.84 -3.88 -10.81
N GLU A 62 20.25 -4.46 -11.93
CA GLU A 62 19.37 -4.76 -13.07
C GLU A 62 18.30 -5.77 -12.68
N GLU A 63 18.66 -6.83 -11.96
CA GLU A 63 17.71 -7.81 -11.46
C GLU A 63 16.74 -7.19 -10.45
N ALA A 64 17.24 -6.47 -9.46
CA ALA A 64 16.42 -5.78 -8.46
C ALA A 64 15.43 -4.79 -9.12
N TYR A 65 15.92 -4.01 -10.10
CA TYR A 65 15.09 -3.06 -10.82
C TYR A 65 14.01 -3.76 -11.65
N LEU A 66 14.38 -4.75 -12.48
CA LEU A 66 13.46 -5.43 -13.39
C LEU A 66 12.43 -6.28 -12.66
N THR A 67 12.81 -6.95 -11.58
CA THR A 67 11.95 -7.94 -10.92
C THR A 67 11.18 -7.39 -9.72
N GLU A 68 11.61 -6.24 -9.17
CA GLU A 68 10.96 -5.66 -7.98
C GLU A 68 10.62 -4.17 -8.15
N LEU A 69 11.62 -3.29 -8.31
CA LEU A 69 11.40 -1.84 -8.20
C LEU A 69 10.52 -1.28 -9.33
N SER A 70 10.81 -1.69 -10.59
CA SER A 70 10.03 -1.24 -11.75
C SER A 70 8.58 -1.75 -11.72
N ILE A 71 8.37 -2.95 -11.18
CA ILE A 71 7.03 -3.55 -11.05
C ILE A 71 6.20 -2.73 -10.06
N VAL A 72 6.76 -2.40 -8.89
CA VAL A 72 6.06 -1.57 -7.88
C VAL A 72 5.76 -0.18 -8.43
N THR A 73 6.74 0.49 -9.05
CA THR A 73 6.52 1.83 -9.62
C THR A 73 5.52 1.82 -10.77
N GLY A 74 5.52 0.76 -11.57
CA GLY A 74 4.52 0.53 -12.64
C GLY A 74 3.12 0.39 -12.07
N GLU A 75 2.95 -0.42 -11.01
CA GLU A 75 1.68 -0.62 -10.33
C GLU A 75 1.16 0.68 -9.71
N ILE A 76 2.01 1.45 -9.00
CA ILE A 76 1.62 2.75 -8.44
C ILE A 76 1.10 3.69 -9.55
N ARG A 77 1.83 3.81 -10.67
CA ARG A 77 1.41 4.65 -11.81
C ARG A 77 0.07 4.21 -12.41
N SER A 78 -0.14 2.89 -12.51
CA SER A 78 -1.40 2.30 -12.97
C SER A 78 -2.56 2.68 -12.04
N HIS A 79 -2.37 2.54 -10.73
CA HIS A 79 -3.39 2.89 -9.74
C HIS A 79 -3.71 4.40 -9.73
N ILE A 80 -2.71 5.28 -9.78
CA ILE A 80 -2.92 6.75 -9.87
C ILE A 80 -3.79 7.10 -11.09
N ARG A 81 -3.57 6.41 -12.23
CA ARG A 81 -4.31 6.64 -13.48
C ARG A 81 -5.76 6.18 -13.39
N HIS A 82 -6.01 5.04 -12.78
CA HIS A 82 -7.29 4.35 -12.88
C HIS A 82 -8.20 4.45 -11.66
N ILE A 83 -7.68 4.81 -10.48
CA ILE A 83 -8.41 4.81 -9.21
C ILE A 83 -9.73 5.59 -9.26
N SER A 84 -9.79 6.73 -9.95
CA SER A 84 -11.03 7.52 -10.08
C SER A 84 -12.13 6.73 -10.78
N LYS A 85 -11.77 5.95 -11.80
CA LYS A 85 -12.71 5.07 -12.51
C LYS A 85 -13.14 3.91 -11.64
N TRP A 86 -12.18 3.29 -10.92
CA TRP A 86 -12.48 2.13 -10.06
C TRP A 86 -13.34 2.47 -8.86
N ALA A 87 -13.16 3.67 -8.29
CA ALA A 87 -13.94 4.15 -7.14
C ALA A 87 -15.29 4.76 -7.52
N ALA A 88 -15.56 4.95 -8.81
CA ALA A 88 -16.81 5.52 -9.27
C ALA A 88 -18.01 4.62 -8.94
N LYS A 89 -19.15 5.26 -8.61
CA LYS A 89 -20.42 4.56 -8.42
C LYS A 89 -20.86 3.91 -9.73
N GLU A 90 -21.23 2.65 -9.66
CA GLU A 90 -21.74 1.91 -10.82
C GLU A 90 -23.26 1.95 -10.85
N ARG A 91 -23.84 2.57 -11.90
CA ARG A 91 -25.28 2.57 -12.08
C ARG A 91 -25.79 1.16 -12.36
N ARG A 92 -26.90 0.77 -11.71
CA ARG A 92 -27.58 -0.50 -11.90
C ARG A 92 -29.02 -0.27 -12.37
N HIS A 93 -29.61 -1.30 -12.98
CA HIS A 93 -31.02 -1.25 -13.37
C HIS A 93 -31.90 -1.06 -12.13
N THR A 94 -32.85 -0.13 -12.24
CA THR A 94 -33.86 0.13 -11.21
C THR A 94 -35.22 -0.29 -11.73
N PRO A 95 -35.97 -1.17 -11.04
CA PRO A 95 -37.32 -1.55 -11.45
C PRO A 95 -38.24 -0.34 -11.61
N LEU A 96 -39.08 -0.34 -12.65
CA LEU A 96 -39.96 0.81 -12.97
C LEU A 96 -40.88 1.22 -11.81
N LYS A 97 -41.32 0.26 -11.00
CA LYS A 97 -42.15 0.49 -9.80
C LYS A 97 -41.48 1.31 -8.70
N LEU A 98 -40.14 1.50 -8.79
CA LEU A 98 -39.36 2.34 -7.86
C LEU A 98 -39.06 3.73 -8.45
N PHE A 99 -39.67 4.06 -9.60
CA PHE A 99 -39.52 5.41 -10.17
C PHE A 99 -39.99 6.49 -9.15
N PRO A 100 -39.24 7.61 -8.99
CA PRO A 100 -38.09 8.10 -9.76
C PRO A 100 -36.70 7.73 -9.15
N SER A 101 -36.61 6.69 -8.32
CA SER A 101 -35.37 6.26 -7.68
C SER A 101 -34.29 5.79 -8.69
N ARG A 102 -33.03 5.79 -8.23
CA ARG A 102 -31.87 5.30 -9.01
C ARG A 102 -31.03 4.36 -8.17
N SER A 103 -30.69 3.20 -8.72
CA SER A 103 -29.86 2.18 -8.06
C SER A 103 -28.41 2.30 -8.46
N HIS A 104 -27.52 2.19 -7.46
CA HIS A 104 -26.07 2.22 -7.65
C HIS A 104 -25.40 1.18 -6.79
N VAL A 105 -24.25 0.66 -7.27
CA VAL A 105 -23.29 -0.07 -6.45
C VAL A 105 -22.19 0.90 -6.05
N VAL A 106 -21.90 0.95 -4.77
CA VAL A 106 -20.80 1.75 -4.19
C VAL A 106 -19.76 0.79 -3.64
N LYS A 107 -18.50 1.01 -4.01
CA LYS A 107 -17.38 0.22 -3.49
C LYS A 107 -16.85 0.89 -2.24
N GLU A 108 -16.75 0.14 -1.16
CA GLU A 108 -16.26 0.63 0.12
C GLU A 108 -15.00 -0.13 0.55
N PRO A 109 -14.05 0.54 1.22
CA PRO A 109 -12.84 -0.13 1.74
C PRO A 109 -13.22 -1.09 2.89
N LEU A 110 -12.52 -2.23 2.95
CA LEU A 110 -12.75 -3.25 3.99
C LEU A 110 -12.27 -2.81 5.39
N GLY A 111 -11.29 -1.89 5.47
CA GLY A 111 -10.78 -1.40 6.75
C GLY A 111 -9.26 -1.46 6.86
N ASN A 112 -8.76 -2.15 7.87
CA ASN A 112 -7.33 -2.32 8.10
C ASN A 112 -6.83 -3.59 7.41
N SER A 113 -5.72 -3.51 6.73
CA SER A 113 -5.04 -4.63 6.06
C SER A 113 -3.77 -5.00 6.83
N LEU A 114 -3.46 -6.28 6.93
CA LEU A 114 -2.16 -6.79 7.34
C LEU A 114 -1.47 -7.41 6.12
N ILE A 115 -0.30 -6.92 5.77
CA ILE A 115 0.48 -7.40 4.63
C ILE A 115 1.74 -8.09 5.17
N ILE A 116 1.82 -9.40 4.95
CA ILE A 116 2.95 -10.25 5.35
C ILE A 116 3.68 -10.68 4.08
N ALA A 117 4.93 -10.27 3.93
CA ALA A 117 5.72 -10.59 2.74
C ALA A 117 6.74 -11.71 3.01
N PRO A 118 7.03 -12.55 1.99
CA PRO A 118 8.13 -13.50 2.01
C PRO A 118 9.48 -12.79 1.76
N TRP A 119 10.56 -13.59 1.71
CA TRP A 119 11.93 -13.10 1.57
C TRP A 119 12.44 -13.05 0.13
N ASN A 120 11.83 -13.78 -0.81
CA ASN A 120 12.38 -13.98 -2.16
C ASN A 120 12.21 -12.79 -3.12
N TYR A 121 11.13 -12.02 -2.97
CA TYR A 121 10.88 -10.75 -3.65
C TYR A 121 10.33 -9.75 -2.63
N PRO A 122 11.16 -9.35 -1.64
CA PRO A 122 10.67 -8.68 -0.43
C PRO A 122 10.09 -7.30 -0.69
N VAL A 123 10.65 -6.54 -1.62
CA VAL A 123 10.15 -5.19 -1.97
C VAL A 123 8.83 -5.29 -2.72
N GLN A 124 8.80 -6.09 -3.79
CA GLN A 124 7.60 -6.24 -4.62
C GLN A 124 6.43 -6.82 -3.85
N LEU A 125 6.63 -7.94 -3.14
CA LEU A 125 5.55 -8.66 -2.49
C LEU A 125 5.04 -7.98 -1.21
N LEU A 126 5.76 -6.99 -0.69
CA LEU A 126 5.29 -6.13 0.38
C LEU A 126 4.57 -4.88 -0.16
N LEU A 127 5.14 -4.22 -1.17
CA LEU A 127 4.67 -2.91 -1.61
C LEU A 127 3.55 -2.99 -2.66
N ASN A 128 3.48 -4.01 -3.53
CA ASN A 128 2.33 -4.14 -4.45
C ASN A 128 1.00 -4.30 -3.71
N PRO A 129 0.86 -5.16 -2.69
CA PRO A 129 -0.37 -5.19 -1.91
C PRO A 129 -0.64 -3.89 -1.15
N LEU A 130 0.41 -3.16 -0.72
CA LEU A 130 0.27 -1.83 -0.11
C LEU A 130 -0.35 -0.83 -1.10
N VAL A 131 0.08 -0.84 -2.37
CA VAL A 131 -0.53 -0.01 -3.44
C VAL A 131 -2.02 -0.30 -3.55
N GLY A 132 -2.40 -1.59 -3.54
CA GLY A 132 -3.80 -2.02 -3.54
C GLY A 132 -4.57 -1.54 -2.30
N ALA A 133 -3.98 -1.65 -1.10
CA ALA A 133 -4.59 -1.20 0.15
C ALA A 133 -4.83 0.32 0.14
N ILE A 134 -3.83 1.14 -0.22
CA ILE A 134 -3.97 2.60 -0.34
C ILE A 134 -5.05 2.95 -1.37
N SER A 135 -5.01 2.33 -2.54
CA SER A 135 -5.95 2.58 -3.63
C SER A 135 -7.39 2.24 -3.26
N SER A 136 -7.61 1.14 -2.53
CA SER A 136 -8.95 0.78 -2.04
C SER A 136 -9.45 1.66 -0.90
N GLY A 137 -8.57 2.41 -0.22
CA GLY A 137 -8.89 3.25 0.94
C GLY A 137 -8.77 2.51 2.27
N CYS A 138 -8.03 1.40 2.31
CA CYS A 138 -7.66 0.72 3.55
C CYS A 138 -6.43 1.37 4.18
N THR A 139 -6.29 1.25 5.50
CA THR A 139 -5.01 1.39 6.19
C THR A 139 -4.25 0.06 6.15
N ALA A 140 -2.94 0.08 6.34
CA ALA A 140 -2.14 -1.14 6.25
C ALA A 140 -1.06 -1.22 7.34
N VAL A 141 -0.90 -2.41 7.90
CA VAL A 141 0.26 -2.79 8.73
C VAL A 141 1.15 -3.68 7.87
N LEU A 142 2.43 -3.33 7.78
CA LEU A 142 3.41 -4.06 7.01
C LEU A 142 4.25 -4.95 7.91
N LYS A 143 4.39 -6.21 7.53
CA LYS A 143 5.25 -7.18 8.21
C LYS A 143 6.22 -7.76 7.19
N PRO A 144 7.42 -7.15 7.01
CA PRO A 144 8.46 -7.68 6.14
C PRO A 144 9.05 -8.98 6.70
N SER A 145 9.82 -9.68 5.87
CA SER A 145 10.45 -10.93 6.25
C SER A 145 11.69 -10.70 7.15
N PRO A 146 11.85 -11.44 8.25
CA PRO A 146 13.06 -11.35 9.08
C PRO A 146 14.32 -11.91 8.39
N TYR A 147 14.16 -12.67 7.30
CA TYR A 147 15.27 -13.29 6.57
C TYR A 147 16.01 -12.32 5.62
N VAL A 148 15.51 -11.10 5.46
CA VAL A 148 16.11 -10.03 4.64
C VAL A 148 16.17 -8.74 5.48
N PRO A 149 17.06 -8.70 6.48
CA PRO A 149 17.06 -7.63 7.49
C PRO A 149 17.42 -6.25 6.91
N ASN A 150 18.33 -6.17 5.92
CA ASN A 150 18.72 -4.90 5.31
C ASN A 150 17.59 -4.33 4.44
N VAL A 151 16.92 -5.18 3.65
CA VAL A 151 15.74 -4.77 2.86
C VAL A 151 14.60 -4.35 3.79
N SER A 152 14.35 -5.12 4.84
CA SER A 152 13.31 -4.80 5.84
C SER A 152 13.55 -3.45 6.51
N LYS A 153 14.81 -3.16 6.88
CA LYS A 153 15.19 -1.87 7.48
C LYS A 153 15.06 -0.73 6.48
N ALA A 154 15.50 -0.90 5.24
CA ALA A 154 15.37 0.11 4.21
C ALA A 154 13.89 0.46 3.92
N ILE A 155 13.01 -0.54 3.89
CA ILE A 155 11.56 -0.32 3.72
C ILE A 155 10.96 0.37 4.96
N GLU A 156 11.32 -0.04 6.17
CA GLU A 156 10.86 0.60 7.41
C GLU A 156 11.21 2.10 7.40
N ASP A 157 12.47 2.45 7.10
CA ASP A 157 12.93 3.83 7.06
C ASP A 157 12.20 4.62 5.98
N MET A 158 12.05 4.06 4.77
CA MET A 158 11.31 4.69 3.67
C MET A 158 9.85 4.97 4.04
N ILE A 159 9.17 4.00 4.61
CA ILE A 159 7.74 4.13 4.97
C ILE A 159 7.57 5.13 6.10
N SER A 160 8.42 5.08 7.13
CA SER A 160 8.37 6.01 8.27
C SER A 160 8.68 7.46 7.88
N GLU A 161 9.55 7.68 6.88
CA GLU A 161 9.81 9.01 6.32
C GLU A 161 8.62 9.54 5.49
N THR A 162 7.86 8.62 4.87
CA THR A 162 6.84 8.96 3.87
C THR A 162 5.45 9.13 4.45
N PHE A 163 5.10 8.34 5.45
CA PHE A 163 3.76 8.24 6.02
C PHE A 163 3.76 8.36 7.55
N ASP A 164 2.66 8.90 8.08
CA ASP A 164 2.35 8.79 9.50
C ASP A 164 1.99 7.34 9.86
N GLU A 165 2.24 6.92 11.10
CA GLU A 165 1.90 5.57 11.63
C GLU A 165 0.39 5.25 11.72
N ARG A 166 -0.48 6.17 11.39
CA ARG A 166 -1.94 6.07 11.47
C ARG A 166 -2.59 5.83 10.12
#